data_7ccde326cf43c256a281d553f3d2d471
#
_entry.id   7ccde326cf43c256a281d553f3d2d471
#
_cell.length_a   1.000
_cell.length_b   1.000
_cell.length_c   1.000
_cell.angle_alpha   90.00
_cell.angle_beta   90.00
_cell.angle_gamma   90.00
#
_symmetry.space_group_name_H-M   'P 1'
#
loop_
_entity.id
_entity.type
_entity.pdbx_description
1 polymer ?
#
loop_
_entity_poly.entity_id
_entity_poly.type
_entity_poly.pdbx_seq_one_letter_code
_entity_poly.pdbx_strand_id
1 'polypeptide(L)'
;MELLSLQHFAGCVNETFKASLGDGFLDFVLVEATPLPQRRPDAAREPFSLLFLNASPVLFPQQIYQMRHPRVGEVGIFITPIAQNRDGFVYQAIFN
;
A
#
# COMPACT_ATOMS: atom_id res chain seq x y z
N MET A 1 5.99 -5.26 19.37
CA MET A 1 5.75 -5.10 17.91
C MET A 1 5.73 -3.62 17.57
N GLU A 2 6.44 -3.25 16.55
CA GLU A 2 6.51 -1.86 16.11
C GLU A 2 5.36 -1.56 15.15
N LEU A 3 4.66 -0.43 15.36
CA LEU A 3 3.64 0.02 14.43
C LEU A 3 4.29 0.53 13.15
N LEU A 4 3.71 0.16 12.01
CA LEU A 4 4.13 0.74 10.74
C LEU A 4 3.76 2.22 10.71
N SER A 5 4.67 3.03 10.18
CA SER A 5 4.48 4.46 10.06
C SER A 5 4.78 4.91 8.64
N LEU A 6 4.42 6.16 8.35
CA LEU A 6 4.69 6.75 7.03
C LEU A 6 6.18 6.63 6.67
N GLN A 7 7.06 6.77 7.65
CA GLN A 7 8.50 6.73 7.41
C GLN A 7 8.97 5.38 6.88
N HIS A 8 8.28 4.28 7.23
CA HIS A 8 8.63 2.96 6.71
C HIS A 8 8.39 2.89 5.19
N PHE A 9 7.47 3.67 4.67
CA PHE A 9 7.09 3.62 3.26
C PHE A 9 7.61 4.79 2.44
N ALA A 10 7.87 5.94 3.06
CA ALA A 10 8.24 7.15 2.33
C ALA A 10 9.51 6.97 1.50
N GLY A 11 10.44 6.15 1.97
CA GLY A 11 11.67 5.86 1.24
C GLY A 11 11.50 4.80 0.14
N CYS A 12 10.31 4.24 -0.02
CA CYS A 12 10.04 3.16 -0.96
C CYS A 12 9.17 3.60 -2.14
N VAL A 13 8.94 4.90 -2.31
CA VAL A 13 8.15 5.40 -3.44
C VAL A 13 8.85 5.02 -4.75
N ASN A 14 8.07 4.55 -5.70
CA ASN A 14 8.50 4.01 -7.00
C ASN A 14 9.14 2.62 -6.90
N GLU A 15 9.04 1.98 -5.74
CA GLU A 15 9.54 0.61 -5.57
C GLU A 15 8.38 -0.38 -5.58
N THR A 16 8.71 -1.63 -5.90
CA THR A 16 7.72 -2.69 -6.06
C THR A 16 7.56 -3.49 -4.78
N PHE A 17 6.29 -3.69 -4.40
CA PHE A 17 5.90 -4.61 -3.34
C PHE A 17 5.27 -5.83 -4.00
N LYS A 18 5.78 -7.02 -3.70
CA LYS A 18 5.24 -8.25 -4.27
C LYS A 18 4.17 -8.81 -3.35
N ALA A 19 2.98 -9.00 -3.90
CA ALA A 19 1.86 -9.56 -3.16
C ALA A 19 1.61 -11.00 -3.59
N SER A 20 1.34 -11.87 -2.62
CA SER A 20 0.96 -13.24 -2.91
C SER A 20 -0.48 -13.31 -3.37
N LEU A 21 -0.73 -14.07 -4.45
CA LEU A 21 -2.09 -14.33 -4.94
C LEU A 21 -2.14 -15.74 -5.49
N GLY A 22 -2.78 -16.64 -4.74
CA GLY A 22 -2.78 -18.06 -5.09
C GLY A 22 -1.35 -18.59 -5.21
N ASP A 23 -1.02 -19.17 -6.35
CA ASP A 23 0.33 -19.71 -6.61
C ASP A 23 1.25 -18.67 -7.25
N GLY A 24 0.76 -17.46 -7.49
CA GLY A 24 1.52 -16.41 -8.16
C GLY A 24 1.71 -15.19 -7.31
N PHE A 25 2.19 -14.14 -7.97
CA PHE A 25 2.46 -12.86 -7.33
C PHE A 25 1.90 -11.73 -8.18
N LEU A 26 1.55 -10.63 -7.50
CA LEU A 26 1.17 -9.38 -8.13
C LEU A 26 2.20 -8.33 -7.73
N ASP A 27 2.57 -7.48 -8.68
CA ASP A 27 3.47 -6.37 -8.40
C ASP A 27 2.64 -5.11 -8.16
N PHE A 28 2.79 -4.55 -6.97
CA PHE A 28 2.20 -3.26 -6.62
C PHE A 28 3.34 -2.25 -6.46
N VAL A 29 3.35 -1.25 -7.31
CA VAL A 29 4.35 -0.17 -7.23
C VAL A 29 3.80 0.91 -6.31
N LEU A 30 4.53 1.25 -5.27
CA LEU A 30 4.14 2.35 -4.39
C LEU A 30 4.40 3.66 -5.12
N VAL A 31 3.33 4.38 -5.48
CA VAL A 31 3.48 5.61 -6.27
C VAL A 31 3.34 6.86 -5.42
N GLU A 32 2.72 6.76 -4.24
CA GLU A 32 2.56 7.92 -3.37
C GLU A 32 2.42 7.48 -1.92
N ALA A 33 3.02 8.26 -1.01
CA ALA A 33 2.88 8.07 0.43
C ALA A 33 2.63 9.44 1.03
N THR A 34 1.47 9.65 1.66
CA THR A 34 0.99 10.97 2.03
C THR A 34 0.47 10.97 3.47
N PRO A 35 0.90 11.92 4.32
CA PRO A 35 0.32 12.04 5.64
C PRO A 35 -1.12 12.52 5.55
N LEU A 36 -1.95 12.07 6.50
CA LEU A 36 -3.33 12.51 6.62
C LEU A 36 -3.49 13.40 7.86
N PRO A 37 -4.53 14.24 7.90
CA PRO A 37 -4.76 15.09 9.08
C PRO A 37 -4.92 14.26 10.33
N GLN A 38 -4.21 14.64 11.41
CA GLN A 38 -4.32 13.98 12.70
C GLN A 38 -5.59 14.49 13.40
N ARG A 39 -6.55 13.59 13.65
CA ARG A 39 -7.81 13.94 14.28
C ARG A 39 -7.91 13.45 15.73
N ARG A 40 -6.99 12.57 16.12
CA ARG A 40 -7.01 11.95 17.45
C ARG A 40 -5.67 12.20 18.09
N PRO A 41 -5.60 13.15 19.05
CA PRO A 41 -4.32 13.49 19.68
C PRO A 41 -3.70 12.33 20.46
N ASP A 42 -4.51 11.33 20.84
CA ASP A 42 -4.04 10.14 21.55
C ASP A 42 -3.73 8.96 20.62
N ALA A 43 -3.74 9.16 19.31
CA ALA A 43 -3.45 8.09 18.37
C ALA A 43 -1.99 7.65 18.52
N ALA A 44 -1.77 6.33 18.37
CA ALA A 44 -0.44 5.74 18.53
C ALA A 44 0.52 6.15 17.40
N ARG A 45 0.00 6.61 16.26
CA ARG A 45 0.79 7.08 15.12
C ARG A 45 -0.03 8.09 14.34
N GLU A 46 0.66 8.88 13.52
CA GLU A 46 -0.01 9.77 12.59
C GLU A 46 -0.61 8.95 11.45
N PRO A 47 -1.86 9.23 11.06
CA PRO A 47 -2.47 8.52 9.94
C PRO A 47 -1.81 8.90 8.62
N PHE A 48 -1.82 7.95 7.69
CA PHE A 48 -1.26 8.19 6.37
C PHE A 48 -1.95 7.32 5.32
N SER A 49 -1.74 7.68 4.07
CA SER A 49 -2.30 7.00 2.92
C SER A 49 -1.19 6.57 1.97
N LEU A 50 -1.35 5.40 1.38
CA LEU A 50 -0.46 4.89 0.35
C LEU A 50 -1.28 4.66 -0.92
N LEU A 51 -0.68 4.98 -2.08
CA LEU A 51 -1.25 4.61 -3.37
C LEU A 51 -0.32 3.64 -4.06
N PHE A 52 -0.91 2.53 -4.53
CA PHE A 52 -0.20 1.50 -5.28
C PHE A 52 -0.76 1.39 -6.69
N LEU A 53 0.13 1.15 -7.64
CA LEU A 53 -0.25 0.90 -9.04
C LEU A 53 0.03 -0.56 -9.39
N ASN A 54 -0.96 -1.23 -9.99
CA ASN A 54 -0.76 -2.54 -10.60
C ASN A 54 -1.06 -2.41 -12.09
N ALA A 55 -0.12 -2.84 -12.91
CA ALA A 55 -0.18 -2.65 -14.37
C ALA A 55 -1.12 -3.62 -15.07
N SER A 56 -1.66 -4.63 -14.37
CA SER A 56 -2.58 -5.58 -14.98
C SER A 56 -3.88 -4.89 -15.38
N PRO A 57 -4.48 -5.26 -16.52
CA PRO A 57 -5.81 -4.77 -16.88
C PRO A 57 -6.92 -5.41 -16.05
N VAL A 58 -6.60 -6.39 -15.21
CA VAL A 58 -7.56 -7.06 -14.34
C VAL A 58 -7.73 -6.24 -13.07
N LEU A 59 -8.98 -6.00 -12.68
CA LEU A 59 -9.30 -5.35 -11.42
C LEU A 59 -9.28 -6.38 -10.30
N PHE A 60 -8.40 -6.18 -9.32
CA PHE A 60 -8.33 -7.05 -8.14
C PHE A 60 -9.21 -6.47 -7.03
N PRO A 61 -9.90 -7.34 -6.27
CA PRO A 61 -10.84 -6.86 -5.26
C PRO A 61 -10.16 -6.21 -4.07
N GLN A 62 -10.91 -5.38 -3.35
CA GLN A 62 -10.42 -4.86 -2.09
C GLN A 62 -10.31 -6.01 -1.09
N GLN A 63 -9.14 -6.13 -0.49
CA GLN A 63 -8.85 -7.13 0.54
C GLN A 63 -7.46 -6.87 1.12
N ILE A 64 -7.09 -7.66 2.11
CA ILE A 64 -5.72 -7.65 2.62
C ILE A 64 -4.85 -8.48 1.70
N TYR A 65 -3.78 -7.87 1.20
CA TYR A 65 -2.77 -8.58 0.41
C TYR A 65 -1.50 -8.68 1.24
N GLN A 66 -0.93 -9.89 1.30
CA GLN A 66 0.36 -10.09 1.96
C GLN A 66 1.45 -9.62 1.01
N MET A 67 2.08 -8.52 1.34
CA MET A 67 3.08 -7.88 0.50
C MET A 67 4.47 -8.02 1.09
N ARG A 68 5.46 -8.12 0.21
CA ARG A 68 6.86 -8.26 0.60
C ARG A 68 7.70 -7.18 -0.07
N HIS A 69 8.57 -6.58 0.71
CA HIS A 69 9.53 -5.59 0.24
C HIS A 69 10.85 -5.79 1.01
N PRO A 70 12.02 -5.65 0.34
CA PRO A 70 13.31 -5.94 1.00
C PRO A 70 13.56 -5.16 2.29
N ARG A 71 13.09 -3.91 2.39
CA ARG A 71 13.32 -3.09 3.57
C ARG A 71 12.15 -3.06 4.54
N VAL A 72 10.92 -3.12 4.01
CA VAL A 72 9.72 -3.11 4.86
C VAL A 72 9.46 -4.49 5.47
N GLY A 73 9.85 -5.54 4.76
CA GLY A 73 9.58 -6.90 5.17
C GLY A 73 8.24 -7.38 4.63
N GLU A 74 7.65 -8.34 5.32
CA GLU A 74 6.37 -8.92 4.93
C GLU A 74 5.27 -8.33 5.78
N VAL A 75 4.23 -7.80 5.13
CA VAL A 75 3.15 -7.10 5.83
C VAL A 75 1.84 -7.28 5.08
N GLY A 76 0.75 -7.51 5.82
CA GLY A 76 -0.60 -7.53 5.25
C GLY A 76 -1.12 -6.12 5.14
N ILE A 77 -1.50 -5.71 3.94
CA ILE A 77 -1.99 -4.36 3.68
C ILE A 77 -3.36 -4.44 3.03
N PHE A 78 -4.36 -3.82 3.67
CA PHE A 78 -5.70 -3.71 3.11
C PHE A 78 -5.71 -2.58 2.07
N ILE A 79 -6.03 -2.92 0.82
CA ILE A 79 -6.09 -1.95 -0.27
C ILE A 79 -7.44 -2.00 -0.97
N THR A 80 -7.84 -0.84 -1.49
CA THR A 80 -9.11 -0.65 -2.19
C THR A 80 -8.84 -0.03 -3.55
N PRO A 81 -9.38 -0.58 -4.66
CA PRO A 81 -9.22 0.06 -5.96
C PRO A 81 -9.98 1.38 -5.96
N ILE A 82 -9.33 2.46 -6.38
CA ILE A 82 -9.92 3.80 -6.39
C ILE A 82 -9.92 4.48 -7.75
N ALA A 83 -9.07 4.01 -8.69
CA ALA A 83 -8.95 4.68 -9.98
C ALA A 83 -8.38 3.74 -11.02
N GLN A 84 -8.58 4.09 -12.27
CA GLN A 84 -7.95 3.44 -13.41
C GLN A 84 -7.34 4.51 -14.30
N ASN A 85 -6.12 4.27 -14.78
CA ASN A 85 -5.49 5.12 -15.75
C ASN A 85 -4.86 4.24 -16.84
N ARG A 86 -4.13 4.86 -17.78
CA ARG A 86 -3.54 4.11 -18.88
C ARG A 86 -2.49 3.09 -18.44
N ASP A 87 -1.93 3.27 -17.25
CA ASP A 87 -0.86 2.40 -16.75
C ASP A 87 -1.39 1.24 -15.92
N GLY A 88 -2.68 1.23 -15.58
CA GLY A 88 -3.31 0.16 -14.81
C GLY A 88 -4.32 0.69 -13.79
N PHE A 89 -4.52 -0.07 -12.72
CA PHE A 89 -5.40 0.32 -11.63
C PHE A 89 -4.62 0.85 -10.45
N VAL A 90 -5.18 1.87 -9.80
CA VAL A 90 -4.60 2.46 -8.59
C VAL A 90 -5.40 1.98 -7.38
N TYR A 91 -4.68 1.54 -6.36
CA TYR A 91 -5.25 1.02 -5.11
C TYR A 91 -4.76 1.88 -3.95
N GLN A 92 -5.65 2.09 -2.98
CA GLN A 92 -5.33 2.92 -1.82
C GLN A 92 -5.34 2.12 -0.54
N ALA A 93 -4.36 2.36 0.32
CA ALA A 93 -4.32 1.88 1.69
C ALA A 93 -4.37 3.06 2.65
N ILE A 94 -5.23 2.96 3.66
CA ILE A 94 -5.35 3.99 4.71
C ILE A 94 -4.88 3.36 6.01
N PHE A 95 -3.92 4.02 6.65
CA PHE A 95 -3.43 3.64 7.98
C PHE A 95 -3.85 4.70 8.98
N ASN A 96 -4.60 4.28 9.98
CA ASN A 96 -5.08 5.18 11.03
C ASN A 96 -4.25 5.09 12.30
#